data_76b3a342d55b8776bd01d7506f330c07
#
_entry.id   76b3a342d55b8776bd01d7506f330c07
#
_cell.length_a   1.000
_cell.length_b   1.000
_cell.length_c   1.000
_cell.angle_alpha   90.00
_cell.angle_beta   90.00
_cell.angle_gamma   90.00
#
_symmetry.space_group_name_H-M   'P 1'
#
loop_
_entity.id
_entity.type
_entity.pdbx_description
1 polymer ?
#
loop_
_entity_poly.entity_id
_entity_poly.type
_entity_poly.pdbx_seq_one_letter_code
_entity_poly.pdbx_strand_id
1 'polypeptide(L)'
;MPNKQIRLNAFNMNCVGHIHHGLWTHPRDRSSDFNDLAYWTDLARLLERGLFDGLFIADILGVYDVYQGGIDLTAKEAIQLPVNDPLLLLSAMAGATEHLASA
;
A
#
# COMPACT_ATOMS: atom_id res chain seq x y z
N MET A 1 -24.23 -26.45 10.58
CA MET A 1 -23.33 -25.93 9.53
C MET A 1 -22.43 -24.91 10.17
N PRO A 2 -21.12 -25.01 10.01
CA PRO A 2 -20.25 -23.93 10.48
C PRO A 2 -20.59 -22.64 9.73
N ASN A 3 -20.68 -21.52 10.45
CA ASN A 3 -20.89 -20.23 9.84
C ASN A 3 -19.71 -19.90 8.93
N LYS A 4 -19.98 -19.75 7.63
CA LYS A 4 -18.97 -19.30 6.68
C LYS A 4 -18.68 -17.82 6.95
N GLN A 5 -17.42 -17.48 7.09
CA GLN A 5 -16.99 -16.10 7.26
C GLN A 5 -16.29 -15.63 5.98
N ILE A 6 -16.58 -14.41 5.60
CA ILE A 6 -15.83 -13.72 4.52
C ILE A 6 -14.61 -13.08 5.16
N ARG A 7 -13.44 -13.37 4.62
CA ARG A 7 -12.18 -12.73 5.03
C ARG A 7 -11.83 -11.65 4.02
N LEU A 8 -11.54 -10.46 4.52
CA LEU A 8 -11.20 -9.31 3.71
C LEU A 8 -9.76 -8.88 3.99
N ASN A 9 -8.94 -8.87 2.95
CA ASN A 9 -7.60 -8.35 3.00
C ASN A 9 -7.48 -7.14 2.08
N ALA A 10 -6.96 -6.05 2.59
CA ALA A 10 -6.58 -4.92 1.75
C ALA A 10 -5.24 -5.21 1.06
N PHE A 11 -5.00 -4.52 -0.04
CA PHE A 11 -3.77 -4.62 -0.81
C PHE A 11 -3.17 -3.23 -0.99
N ASN A 12 -1.87 -3.11 -0.78
CA ASN A 12 -1.15 -1.87 -1.07
C ASN A 12 0.31 -2.17 -1.45
N MET A 13 1.03 -1.15 -1.88
CA MET A 13 2.48 -1.17 -2.05
C MET A 13 3.11 0.02 -1.34
N ASN A 14 4.34 -0.14 -0.89
CA ASN A 14 5.08 0.93 -0.22
C ASN A 14 5.75 1.87 -1.23
N CYS A 15 4.93 2.45 -2.11
CA CYS A 15 5.33 3.35 -3.19
C CYS A 15 4.12 4.15 -3.70
N VAL A 16 4.35 5.02 -4.68
CA VAL A 16 3.29 5.77 -5.36
C VAL A 16 2.69 4.96 -6.50
N GLY A 17 1.37 4.94 -6.62
CA GLY A 17 0.67 4.69 -7.87
C GLY A 17 0.46 3.25 -8.31
N HIS A 18 0.66 2.25 -7.48
CA HIS A 18 0.44 0.86 -7.90
C HIS A 18 -1.03 0.60 -8.25
N ILE A 19 -1.27 0.13 -9.50
CA ILE A 19 -2.59 -0.25 -10.07
C ILE A 19 -3.65 0.87 -10.04
N HIS A 20 -3.30 2.10 -9.79
CA HIS A 20 -4.24 3.18 -9.61
C HIS A 20 -4.70 3.86 -10.91
N HIS A 21 -4.27 3.41 -12.07
CA HIS A 21 -4.71 3.93 -13.39
C HIS A 21 -4.71 5.46 -13.48
N GLY A 22 -3.65 6.11 -13.00
CA GLY A 22 -3.54 7.58 -13.01
C GLY A 22 -4.15 8.29 -11.81
N LEU A 23 -4.79 7.58 -10.89
CA LEU A 23 -5.41 8.18 -9.71
C LEU A 23 -4.43 8.78 -8.71
N TRP A 24 -3.14 8.44 -8.79
CA TRP A 24 -2.10 9.08 -7.97
C TRP A 24 -2.01 10.60 -8.19
N THR A 25 -2.53 11.10 -9.31
CA THR A 25 -2.60 12.55 -9.58
C THR A 25 -3.82 13.22 -8.96
N HIS A 26 -4.76 12.45 -8.40
CA HIS A 26 -5.97 13.00 -7.81
C HIS A 26 -5.65 13.81 -6.55
N PRO A 27 -6.27 15.00 -6.33
CA PRO A 27 -5.96 15.86 -5.18
C PRO A 27 -6.16 15.22 -3.81
N ARG A 28 -6.99 14.18 -3.73
CA ARG A 28 -7.26 13.43 -2.48
C ARG A 28 -6.39 12.19 -2.31
N ASP A 29 -5.57 11.86 -3.30
CA ASP A 29 -4.65 10.74 -3.17
C ASP A 29 -3.54 11.08 -2.17
N ARG A 30 -3.21 10.13 -1.31
CA ARG A 30 -2.17 10.25 -0.29
C ARG A 30 -1.01 9.28 -0.52
N SER A 31 -0.96 8.60 -1.66
CA SER A 31 0.10 7.61 -1.91
C SER A 31 1.51 8.21 -1.91
N SER A 32 1.63 9.52 -2.16
CA SER A 32 2.90 10.24 -2.03
C SER A 32 3.43 10.30 -0.59
N ASP A 33 2.57 10.06 0.40
CA ASP A 33 2.94 10.04 1.82
C ASP A 33 3.51 8.68 2.26
N PHE A 34 3.82 7.79 1.34
CA PHE A 34 4.29 6.44 1.62
C PHE A 34 5.56 6.37 2.48
N ASN A 35 6.33 7.46 2.55
CA ASN A 35 7.48 7.60 3.43
C ASN A 35 7.11 8.06 4.86
N ASP A 36 5.87 8.44 5.08
CA ASP A 36 5.40 8.89 6.39
C ASP A 36 4.80 7.71 7.15
N LEU A 37 5.35 7.44 8.32
CA LEU A 37 4.87 6.36 9.17
C LEU A 37 3.39 6.54 9.56
N ALA A 38 2.93 7.78 9.75
CA ALA A 38 1.54 8.07 10.07
C ALA A 38 0.58 7.62 8.97
N TYR A 39 0.96 7.71 7.71
CA TYR A 39 0.17 7.17 6.60
C TYR A 39 -0.18 5.69 6.81
N TRP A 40 0.80 4.89 7.19
CA TRP A 40 0.63 3.45 7.37
C TRP A 40 -0.12 3.09 8.65
N THR A 41 0.17 3.76 9.75
CA THR A 41 -0.53 3.52 11.01
C THR A 41 -2.00 3.99 10.94
N ASP A 42 -2.28 5.08 10.25
CA ASP A 42 -3.65 5.54 10.00
C ASP A 42 -4.42 4.57 9.12
N LEU A 43 -3.77 4.05 8.05
CA LEU A 43 -4.36 3.03 7.19
C LEU A 43 -4.67 1.76 7.99
N ALA A 44 -3.75 1.28 8.80
CA ALA A 44 -3.95 0.10 9.63
C ALA A 44 -5.14 0.26 10.59
N ARG A 45 -5.25 1.40 11.26
CA ARG A 45 -6.38 1.71 12.12
C ARG A 45 -7.70 1.80 11.36
N LEU A 46 -7.68 2.40 10.16
CA LEU A 46 -8.86 2.50 9.32
C LEU A 46 -9.36 1.11 8.88
N LEU A 47 -8.45 0.25 8.45
CA LEU A 47 -8.78 -1.11 8.04
C LEU A 47 -9.33 -1.95 9.21
N GLU A 48 -8.76 -1.80 10.39
CA GLU A 48 -9.24 -2.48 11.58
C GLU A 48 -10.66 -2.03 11.95
N ARG A 49 -10.94 -0.72 11.91
CA ARG A 49 -12.31 -0.19 12.10
C ARG A 49 -13.28 -0.71 11.05
N GLY A 50 -12.81 -0.91 9.82
CA GLY A 50 -13.58 -1.48 8.72
C GLY A 50 -13.74 -3.00 8.79
N LEU A 51 -13.25 -3.64 9.84
CA LEU A 51 -13.33 -5.09 10.06
C LEU A 51 -12.58 -5.91 8.99
N PHE A 52 -11.52 -5.35 8.42
CA PHE A 52 -10.61 -6.11 7.59
C PHE A 52 -9.78 -7.07 8.44
N ASP A 53 -9.55 -8.27 7.89
CA ASP A 53 -8.74 -9.28 8.57
C ASP A 53 -7.25 -9.02 8.43
N GLY A 54 -6.83 -8.42 7.31
CA GLY A 54 -5.41 -8.17 7.08
C GLY A 54 -5.13 -7.11 6.04
N LEU A 55 -3.86 -6.74 5.98
CA LEU A 55 -3.26 -5.89 4.96
C LEU A 55 -2.09 -6.63 4.32
N PHE A 56 -2.15 -6.84 3.01
CA PHE A 56 -1.07 -7.37 2.20
C PHE A 56 -0.33 -6.20 1.55
N ILE A 57 0.97 -6.11 1.77
CA ILE A 57 1.84 -5.12 1.14
C ILE A 57 2.75 -5.85 0.17
N ALA A 58 2.56 -5.62 -1.14
CA ALA A 58 3.43 -6.20 -2.14
C ALA A 58 4.82 -5.52 -2.11
N ASP A 59 5.85 -6.33 -2.29
CA ASP A 59 7.24 -5.87 -2.33
C ASP A 59 7.85 -6.29 -3.67
N ILE A 60 7.73 -5.42 -4.66
CA ILE A 60 8.21 -5.65 -6.03
C ILE A 60 9.29 -4.62 -6.34
N LEU A 61 10.51 -5.09 -6.50
CA LEU A 61 11.65 -4.27 -6.91
C LEU A 61 11.76 -4.25 -8.44
N GLY A 62 10.94 -3.42 -9.07
CA GLY A 62 10.94 -3.32 -10.52
C GLY A 62 10.03 -2.23 -11.04
N VAL A 63 10.28 -1.79 -12.25
CA VAL A 63 9.49 -0.76 -12.93
C VAL A 63 9.04 -1.29 -14.28
N TYR A 64 7.91 -0.77 -14.76
CA TYR A 64 7.44 -1.05 -16.10
C TYR A 64 8.14 -0.13 -17.11
N ASP A 65 8.59 -0.71 -18.22
CA ASP A 65 9.26 -0.01 -19.32
C ASP A 65 8.44 -0.01 -20.61
N VAL A 66 7.18 -0.40 -20.54
CA VAL A 66 6.31 -0.58 -21.71
C VAL A 66 5.91 0.77 -22.34
N TYR A 67 5.62 1.77 -21.53
CA TYR A 67 5.21 3.08 -22.03
C TYR A 67 6.38 3.79 -22.70
N GLN A 68 6.26 4.07 -23.98
CA GLN A 68 7.29 4.71 -24.83
C GLN A 68 8.65 4.00 -24.80
N GLY A 69 8.67 2.70 -24.50
CA GLY A 69 9.88 1.90 -24.51
C GLY A 69 10.94 2.27 -23.47
N GLY A 70 10.52 2.89 -22.35
CA GLY A 70 11.46 3.31 -21.32
C GLY A 70 10.79 3.64 -19.99
N ILE A 71 11.57 4.15 -19.06
CA ILE A 71 11.14 4.47 -17.69
C ILE A 71 11.04 5.98 -17.39
N ASP A 72 11.15 6.82 -18.42
CA ASP A 72 11.24 8.27 -18.24
C ASP A 72 10.04 8.84 -17.48
N LEU A 73 8.83 8.41 -17.85
CA LEU A 73 7.63 8.85 -17.15
C LEU A 73 7.60 8.35 -15.71
N THR A 74 7.96 7.09 -15.50
CA THR A 74 8.04 6.49 -14.16
C THR A 74 9.01 7.26 -13.27
N ALA A 75 10.18 7.59 -13.79
CA ALA A 75 11.19 8.35 -13.06
C ALA A 75 10.74 9.79 -12.77
N LYS A 76 10.08 10.42 -13.75
CA LYS A 76 9.58 11.81 -13.61
C LYS A 76 8.47 11.93 -12.56
N GLU A 77 7.53 10.98 -12.56
CA GLU A 77 6.34 11.03 -11.72
C GLU A 77 6.48 10.19 -10.44
N ALA A 78 7.63 9.57 -10.23
CA ALA A 78 7.93 8.69 -9.09
C ALA A 78 6.93 7.52 -8.94
N ILE A 79 6.41 7.00 -10.04
CA ILE A 79 5.43 5.92 -10.04
C ILE A 79 6.14 4.59 -9.75
N GLN A 80 5.80 3.96 -8.63
CA GLN A 80 6.40 2.69 -8.18
C GLN A 80 7.94 2.74 -8.02
N LEU A 81 8.51 3.94 -7.99
CA LEU A 81 9.95 4.16 -7.84
C LEU A 81 10.19 5.49 -7.11
N PRO A 82 10.84 5.50 -5.95
CA PRO A 82 11.36 4.35 -5.22
C PRO A 82 10.27 3.51 -4.53
N VAL A 83 10.65 2.29 -4.13
CA VAL A 83 9.85 1.41 -3.26
C VAL A 83 10.58 1.27 -1.94
N ASN A 84 9.89 1.46 -0.83
CA ASN A 84 10.44 1.22 0.49
C ASN A 84 10.23 -0.23 0.92
N ASP A 85 11.09 -0.71 1.82
CA ASP A 85 10.95 -2.04 2.42
C ASP A 85 9.73 -2.08 3.37
N PRO A 86 8.70 -2.85 3.05
CA PRO A 86 7.50 -2.92 3.89
C PRO A 86 7.73 -3.58 5.24
N LEU A 87 8.77 -4.39 5.39
CA LEU A 87 9.09 -5.07 6.64
C LEU A 87 9.29 -4.07 7.79
N LEU A 88 9.86 -2.90 7.51
CA LEU A 88 10.10 -1.86 8.51
C LEU A 88 8.81 -1.24 9.07
N LEU A 89 7.69 -1.38 8.37
CA LEU A 89 6.39 -0.83 8.77
C LEU A 89 5.59 -1.77 9.68
N LEU A 90 5.86 -3.06 9.63
CA LEU A 90 5.01 -4.08 10.26
C LEU A 90 4.89 -3.89 11.76
N SER A 91 6.01 -3.63 12.45
CA SER A 91 6.00 -3.41 13.90
C SER A 91 5.18 -2.20 14.32
N ALA A 92 5.27 -1.11 13.56
CA ALA A 92 4.53 0.11 13.85
C ALA A 92 3.02 -0.08 13.62
N MET A 93 2.64 -0.75 12.54
CA MET A 93 1.24 -1.06 12.26
C MET A 93 0.67 -2.04 13.28
N ALA A 94 1.43 -3.05 13.68
CA ALA A 94 1.04 -3.99 14.72
C ALA A 94 0.84 -3.30 16.08
N GLY A 95 1.70 -2.33 16.41
CA GLY A 95 1.57 -1.52 17.62
C GLY A 95 0.36 -0.56 17.60
N ALA A 96 -0.15 -0.24 16.43
CA ALA A 96 -1.28 0.67 16.24
C ALA A 96 -2.65 -0.04 16.20
N THR A 97 -2.67 -1.37 16.16
CA THR A 97 -3.86 -2.20 16.00
C THR A 97 -3.86 -3.36 16.99
N GLU A 98 -5.03 -3.99 17.16
CA GLU A 98 -5.19 -5.14 18.05
C GLU A 98 -5.41 -6.45 17.28
N HIS A 99 -6.09 -6.40 16.13
CA HIS A 99 -6.59 -7.58 15.43
C HIS A 99 -6.14 -7.68 13.97
N LEU A 100 -5.70 -6.57 13.35
CA LEU A 100 -5.31 -6.57 11.94
C LEU A 100 -4.03 -7.37 11.74
N ALA A 101 -4.06 -8.36 10.86
CA ALA A 101 -2.86 -9.07 10.41
C ALA A 101 -2.15 -8.28 9.30
N SER A 102 -0.83 -8.40 9.23
CA SER A 102 -0.01 -7.76 8.20
C SER A 102 0.93 -8.77 7.56
N ALA A 103 1.00 -8.73 6.26
CA ALA A 103 1.90 -9.56 5.47
C ALA A 103 2.48 -8.79 4.29
#